data_2e6f5c5ee1fc60c08fad375d1a800bfb
#
_entry.id   2e6f5c5ee1fc60c08fad375d1a800bfb
#
_cell.length_a   1.000
_cell.length_b   1.000
_cell.length_c   1.000
_cell.angle_alpha   90.00
_cell.angle_beta   90.00
_cell.angle_gamma   90.00
#
_symmetry.space_group_name_H-M   'P 1'
#
loop_
_entity.id
_entity.type
_entity.pdbx_description
1 polymer ?
#
loop_
_entity_poly.entity_id
_entity_poly.type
_entity_poly.pdbx_seq_one_letter_code
_entity_poly.pdbx_strand_id
1 'polypeptide(L)'
;MDEHTGESGNSQRLFSWKAPLRAYKKRSKNILRFYLALSLLISLIVFFFGDRILLIPILTLLFLFYVLTITPPPEVEHIVTTFGIETTGITLRWEFLSHFYYTKKFGFDMVTVVSYAPYFYHAYLIIPNDEVKKKVTSLLSKHLMYMEKAPRNFTDKVIEFLSKLIPDDEEVVQKQMQASL
;
A
#
# COMPACT_ATOMS: atom_id res chain seq x y z
N MET A 1 31.26 -19.23 18.36
CA MET A 1 31.83 -17.97 17.82
C MET A 1 32.05 -18.22 16.35
N ASP A 2 30.97 -18.30 15.62
CA ASP A 2 31.00 -18.60 14.16
C ASP A 2 30.24 -17.49 13.47
N GLU A 3 31.03 -16.57 12.90
CA GLU A 3 30.57 -15.52 12.01
C GLU A 3 29.96 -16.19 10.76
N HIS A 4 28.67 -16.22 10.67
CA HIS A 4 27.99 -16.38 9.39
C HIS A 4 28.22 -15.12 8.54
N THR A 5 29.38 -15.05 7.96
CA THR A 5 29.69 -14.18 6.82
C THR A 5 28.90 -14.74 5.64
N GLY A 6 27.63 -14.32 5.53
CA GLY A 6 26.81 -14.59 4.34
C GLY A 6 27.55 -14.04 3.12
N GLU A 7 27.83 -14.92 2.17
CA GLU A 7 28.39 -14.61 0.84
C GLU A 7 27.58 -13.49 0.20
N SER A 8 28.07 -12.27 0.38
CA SER A 8 27.73 -11.12 -0.44
C SER A 8 28.34 -11.35 -1.83
N GLY A 9 27.80 -12.30 -2.58
CA GLY A 9 28.04 -12.40 -4.00
C GLY A 9 27.79 -11.02 -4.60
N ASN A 10 28.75 -10.50 -5.33
CA ASN A 10 28.86 -9.16 -5.90
C ASN A 10 27.57 -8.77 -6.66
N SER A 11 26.51 -8.45 -5.92
CA SER A 11 25.20 -8.06 -6.47
C SER A 11 25.34 -6.66 -7.05
N GLN A 12 25.48 -6.59 -8.37
CA GLN A 12 25.53 -5.31 -9.04
C GLN A 12 24.13 -4.68 -9.03
N ARG A 13 24.02 -3.49 -8.43
CA ARG A 13 22.80 -2.70 -8.44
C ARG A 13 22.57 -2.16 -9.85
N LEU A 14 21.46 -2.55 -10.47
CA LEU A 14 21.08 -2.10 -11.81
C LEU A 14 20.23 -0.83 -11.76
N PHE A 15 19.32 -0.77 -10.79
CA PHE A 15 18.42 0.35 -10.62
C PHE A 15 17.83 0.37 -9.21
N SER A 16 17.63 1.56 -8.64
CA SER A 16 16.91 1.72 -7.37
C SER A 16 15.95 2.89 -7.41
N TRP A 17 14.86 2.79 -6.61
CA TRP A 17 13.92 3.87 -6.41
C TRP A 17 13.33 3.80 -5.00
N LYS A 18 12.88 4.94 -4.49
CA LYS A 18 12.19 5.03 -3.21
C LYS A 18 10.69 5.13 -3.44
N ALA A 19 9.93 4.38 -2.65
CA ALA A 19 8.48 4.41 -2.69
C ALA A 19 7.90 4.02 -1.31
N PRO A 20 6.65 4.38 -1.02
CA PRO A 20 5.99 3.91 0.19
C PRO A 20 5.93 2.39 0.24
N LEU A 21 6.12 1.81 1.44
CA LEU A 21 6.10 0.36 1.64
C LEU A 21 4.80 -0.30 1.15
N ARG A 22 3.69 0.41 1.24
CA ARG A 22 2.36 -0.06 0.81
C ARG A 22 1.52 1.08 0.24
N ALA A 23 0.66 0.76 -0.72
CA ALA A 23 -0.35 1.70 -1.19
C ALA A 23 -1.31 2.05 -0.04
N TYR A 24 -1.59 3.33 0.13
CA TYR A 24 -2.49 3.84 1.16
C TYR A 24 -3.49 4.84 0.59
N LYS A 25 -4.70 4.81 1.11
CA LYS A 25 -5.72 5.79 0.73
C LYS A 25 -5.43 7.10 1.47
N LYS A 26 -5.05 8.14 0.75
CA LYS A 26 -4.89 9.48 1.32
C LYS A 26 -6.27 10.01 1.66
N ARG A 27 -6.64 9.97 2.93
CA ARG A 27 -7.94 10.47 3.37
C ARG A 27 -8.00 11.99 3.27
N SER A 28 -9.14 12.50 2.82
CA SER A 28 -9.42 13.94 2.77
C SER A 28 -9.34 14.54 4.18
N LYS A 29 -8.75 15.73 4.29
CA LYS A 29 -8.70 16.49 5.55
C LYS A 29 -10.09 16.74 6.13
N ASN A 30 -11.11 16.83 5.29
CA ASN A 30 -12.49 17.07 5.72
C ASN A 30 -13.08 15.87 6.44
N ILE A 31 -12.84 14.66 5.95
CA ILE A 31 -13.28 13.42 6.61
C ILE A 31 -12.62 13.28 7.97
N LEU A 32 -11.32 13.56 8.05
CA LEU A 32 -10.62 13.54 9.32
C LEU A 32 -11.21 14.51 10.34
N ARG A 33 -11.51 15.75 9.89
CA ARG A 33 -12.18 16.78 10.73
C ARG A 33 -13.56 16.33 11.18
N PHE A 34 -14.34 15.69 10.31
CA PHE A 34 -15.65 15.17 10.64
C PHE A 34 -15.58 14.09 11.73
N TYR A 35 -14.69 13.11 11.60
CA TYR A 35 -14.51 12.09 12.64
C TYR A 35 -14.00 12.69 13.96
N LEU A 36 -13.12 13.67 13.88
CA LEU A 36 -12.63 14.36 15.07
C LEU A 36 -13.76 15.16 15.77
N ALA A 37 -14.59 15.86 15.01
CA ALA A 37 -15.76 16.57 15.56
C ALA A 37 -16.79 15.62 16.17
N LEU A 38 -17.09 14.52 15.49
CA LEU A 38 -18.02 13.50 15.96
C LEU A 38 -17.54 12.86 17.27
N SER A 39 -16.26 12.54 17.35
CA SER A 39 -15.70 11.93 18.55
C SER A 39 -15.61 12.91 19.72
N LEU A 40 -15.35 14.19 19.44
CA LEU A 40 -15.42 15.23 20.46
C LEU A 40 -16.85 15.39 21.00
N LEU A 41 -17.85 15.33 20.12
CA LEU A 41 -19.26 15.36 20.50
C LEU A 41 -19.63 14.17 21.40
N ILE A 42 -19.22 12.96 21.03
CA ILE A 42 -19.44 11.75 21.84
C ILE A 42 -18.74 11.89 23.21
N SER A 43 -17.51 12.36 23.23
CA SER A 43 -16.77 12.59 24.47
C SER A 43 -17.47 13.60 25.38
N LEU A 44 -18.07 14.64 24.79
CA LEU A 44 -18.84 15.66 25.52
C LEU A 44 -20.13 15.05 26.13
N ILE A 45 -20.84 14.23 25.39
CA ILE A 45 -22.04 13.52 25.88
C ILE A 45 -21.67 12.62 27.06
N VAL A 46 -20.60 11.83 26.92
CA VAL A 46 -20.14 10.94 28.00
C VAL A 46 -19.69 11.74 29.23
N PHE A 47 -19.08 12.89 29.02
CA PHE A 47 -18.65 13.77 30.13
C PHE A 47 -19.83 14.28 30.97
N PHE A 48 -20.96 14.64 30.34
CA PHE A 48 -22.13 15.17 31.05
C PHE A 48 -23.05 14.08 31.61
N PHE A 49 -23.17 12.94 30.92
CA PHE A 49 -24.16 11.90 31.26
C PHE A 49 -23.56 10.59 31.77
N GLY A 50 -22.25 10.41 31.63
CA GLY A 50 -21.57 9.16 31.91
C GLY A 50 -20.56 9.24 33.05
N ASP A 51 -19.90 8.11 33.27
CA ASP A 51 -18.83 8.00 34.22
C ASP A 51 -17.56 8.65 33.65
N ARG A 52 -16.96 9.59 34.37
CA ARG A 52 -15.76 10.32 33.95
C ARG A 52 -14.57 9.40 33.67
N ILE A 53 -14.52 8.22 34.30
CA ILE A 53 -13.47 7.22 34.08
C ILE A 53 -13.51 6.70 32.63
N LEU A 54 -14.69 6.64 32.03
CA LEU A 54 -14.89 6.15 30.66
C LEU A 54 -14.30 7.08 29.58
N LEU A 55 -14.03 8.35 29.93
CA LEU A 55 -13.40 9.30 29.02
C LEU A 55 -11.97 8.90 28.65
N ILE A 56 -11.21 8.32 29.58
CA ILE A 56 -9.81 7.97 29.35
C ILE A 56 -9.66 6.96 28.21
N PRO A 57 -10.35 5.80 28.23
CA PRO A 57 -10.24 4.84 27.11
C PRO A 57 -10.80 5.40 25.79
N ILE A 58 -11.86 6.22 25.82
CA ILE A 58 -12.41 6.86 24.62
C ILE A 58 -11.36 7.79 23.98
N LEU A 59 -10.76 8.69 24.77
CA LEU A 59 -9.73 9.61 24.27
C LEU A 59 -8.48 8.87 23.77
N THR A 60 -8.08 7.80 24.45
CA THR A 60 -6.94 6.98 24.06
C THR A 60 -7.21 6.30 22.73
N LEU A 61 -8.39 5.68 22.56
CA LEU A 61 -8.79 5.02 21.31
C LEU A 61 -8.84 6.03 20.14
N LEU A 62 -9.35 7.21 20.41
CA LEU A 62 -9.48 8.29 19.45
C LEU A 62 -8.10 8.81 19.01
N PHE A 63 -7.20 9.00 19.97
CA PHE A 63 -5.82 9.38 19.68
C PHE A 63 -5.10 8.32 18.84
N LEU A 64 -5.25 7.04 19.21
CA LEU A 64 -4.68 5.94 18.45
C LEU A 64 -5.22 5.91 17.02
N PHE A 65 -6.54 6.04 16.85
CA PHE A 65 -7.17 6.10 15.53
C PHE A 65 -6.67 7.28 14.71
N TYR A 66 -6.51 8.46 15.34
CA TYR A 66 -5.99 9.66 14.70
C TYR A 66 -4.56 9.42 14.19
N VAL A 67 -3.66 8.91 15.05
CA VAL A 67 -2.27 8.63 14.69
C VAL A 67 -2.17 7.63 13.54
N LEU A 68 -2.91 6.50 13.63
CA LEU A 68 -2.91 5.47 12.59
C LEU A 68 -3.47 5.95 11.24
N THR A 69 -4.36 6.96 11.28
CA THR A 69 -4.98 7.49 10.06
C THR A 69 -4.12 8.53 9.35
N ILE A 70 -3.33 9.30 10.10
CA ILE A 70 -2.51 10.40 9.56
C ILE A 70 -1.12 9.95 9.16
N THR A 71 -0.55 8.98 9.87
CA THR A 71 0.84 8.56 9.63
C THR A 71 0.94 7.83 8.29
N PRO A 72 1.61 8.42 7.27
CA PRO A 72 1.86 7.71 6.03
C PRO A 72 2.79 6.51 6.28
N PRO A 73 2.68 5.44 5.48
CA PRO A 73 3.62 4.34 5.59
C PRO A 73 5.05 4.82 5.30
N PRO A 74 6.06 4.21 5.93
CA PRO A 74 7.45 4.55 5.69
C PRO A 74 7.83 4.33 4.23
N GLU A 75 8.72 5.17 3.73
CA GLU A 75 9.34 4.97 2.42
C GLU A 75 10.43 3.90 2.54
N VAL A 76 10.47 3.02 1.57
CA VAL A 76 11.48 1.98 1.43
C VAL A 76 12.19 2.10 0.10
N GLU A 77 13.44 1.68 0.06
CA GLU A 77 14.20 1.58 -1.16
C GLU A 77 13.95 0.21 -1.80
N HIS A 78 13.57 0.21 -3.05
CA HIS A 78 13.47 -0.96 -3.91
C HIS A 78 14.66 -0.96 -4.84
N ILE A 79 15.36 -2.08 -4.95
CA ILE A 79 16.58 -2.21 -5.73
C ILE A 79 16.44 -3.41 -6.67
N VAL A 80 16.66 -3.20 -7.95
CA VAL A 80 16.81 -4.28 -8.93
C VAL A 80 18.28 -4.57 -9.09
N THR A 81 18.64 -5.82 -8.85
CA THR A 81 20.04 -6.31 -8.93
C THR A 81 20.17 -7.37 -10.02
N THR A 82 21.39 -7.79 -10.29
CA THR A 82 21.67 -8.90 -11.22
C THR A 82 21.11 -10.24 -10.73
N PHE A 83 20.87 -10.41 -9.42
CA PHE A 83 20.37 -11.66 -8.82
C PHE A 83 18.89 -11.65 -8.51
N GLY A 84 18.25 -10.49 -8.47
CA GLY A 84 16.84 -10.39 -8.08
C GLY A 84 16.40 -8.99 -7.71
N ILE A 85 15.32 -8.90 -6.98
CA ILE A 85 14.75 -7.66 -6.47
C ILE A 85 14.94 -7.62 -4.97
N GLU A 86 15.55 -6.56 -4.47
CA GLU A 86 15.68 -6.31 -3.03
C GLU A 86 14.63 -5.28 -2.59
N THR A 87 13.90 -5.64 -1.55
CA THR A 87 12.90 -4.76 -0.95
C THR A 87 12.81 -5.04 0.55
N THR A 88 12.79 -4.01 1.37
CA THR A 88 12.67 -4.15 2.85
C THR A 88 13.69 -5.13 3.47
N GLY A 89 14.89 -5.23 2.92
CA GLY A 89 15.92 -6.17 3.41
C GLY A 89 15.71 -7.62 2.98
N ILE A 90 14.73 -7.90 2.12
CA ILE A 90 14.48 -9.23 1.57
C ILE A 90 14.90 -9.23 0.11
N THR A 91 15.69 -10.23 -0.29
CA THR A 91 16.11 -10.45 -1.68
C THR A 91 15.25 -11.52 -2.33
N LEU A 92 14.49 -11.12 -3.35
CA LEU A 92 13.68 -12.01 -4.19
C LEU A 92 14.52 -12.41 -5.40
N ARG A 93 15.10 -13.60 -5.40
CA ARG A 93 15.96 -14.09 -6.48
C ARG A 93 15.14 -14.42 -7.72
N TRP A 94 15.69 -14.13 -8.91
CA TRP A 94 15.03 -14.37 -10.20
C TRP A 94 14.58 -15.82 -10.37
N GLU A 95 15.31 -16.78 -9.85
CA GLU A 95 15.02 -18.22 -9.93
C GLU A 95 13.68 -18.61 -9.31
N PHE A 96 13.22 -17.85 -8.31
CA PHE A 96 11.95 -18.12 -7.61
C PHE A 96 10.79 -17.30 -8.16
N LEU A 97 11.04 -16.38 -9.09
CA LEU A 97 10.04 -15.48 -9.64
C LEU A 97 9.51 -16.01 -10.97
N SER A 98 8.20 -15.94 -11.17
CA SER A 98 7.49 -16.46 -12.34
C SER A 98 7.17 -15.36 -13.35
N HIS A 99 6.37 -14.42 -12.93
CA HIS A 99 5.84 -13.37 -13.79
C HIS A 99 5.55 -12.10 -13.00
N PHE A 100 5.32 -11.02 -13.73
CA PHE A 100 4.90 -9.75 -13.13
C PHE A 100 3.76 -9.13 -13.93
N TYR A 101 2.96 -8.30 -13.24
CA TYR A 101 1.88 -7.53 -13.85
C TYR A 101 1.71 -6.19 -13.13
N TYR A 102 1.05 -5.24 -13.79
CA TYR A 102 0.75 -3.94 -13.20
C TYR A 102 -0.68 -3.90 -12.67
N THR A 103 -0.83 -3.28 -11.49
CA THR A 103 -2.13 -2.99 -10.86
C THR A 103 -2.17 -1.55 -10.40
N LYS A 104 -3.39 -1.02 -10.29
CA LYS A 104 -3.64 0.29 -9.68
C LYS A 104 -4.40 0.10 -8.38
N LYS A 105 -3.91 0.67 -7.28
CA LYS A 105 -4.60 0.63 -5.99
C LYS A 105 -4.46 1.97 -5.29
N PHE A 106 -5.59 2.55 -4.88
CA PHE A 106 -5.63 3.86 -4.21
C PHE A 106 -4.90 4.98 -4.96
N GLY A 107 -4.93 4.97 -6.28
CA GLY A 107 -4.23 5.94 -7.12
C GLY A 107 -2.74 5.70 -7.34
N PHE A 108 -2.14 4.68 -6.70
CA PHE A 108 -0.76 4.28 -6.92
C PHE A 108 -0.66 3.21 -8.02
N ASP A 109 0.26 3.42 -8.95
CA ASP A 109 0.68 2.36 -9.86
C ASP A 109 1.62 1.40 -9.11
N MET A 110 1.36 0.10 -9.22
CA MET A 110 2.14 -0.93 -8.56
C MET A 110 2.52 -2.02 -9.55
N VAL A 111 3.73 -2.52 -9.43
CA VAL A 111 4.13 -3.78 -10.04
C VAL A 111 4.00 -4.89 -9.01
N THR A 112 3.31 -5.94 -9.37
CA THR A 112 3.20 -7.16 -8.58
C THR A 112 4.08 -8.22 -9.20
N VAL A 113 5.01 -8.73 -8.43
CA VAL A 113 5.90 -9.82 -8.83
C VAL A 113 5.46 -11.08 -8.10
N VAL A 114 5.25 -12.15 -8.85
CA VAL A 114 4.72 -13.43 -8.35
C VAL A 114 5.80 -14.49 -8.37
N SER A 115 5.92 -15.24 -7.30
CA SER A 115 6.86 -16.36 -7.22
C SER A 115 6.24 -17.68 -7.71
N TYR A 116 7.10 -18.66 -8.06
CA TYR A 116 6.67 -20.04 -8.33
C TYR A 116 6.15 -20.74 -7.07
N ALA A 117 5.30 -21.76 -7.27
CA ALA A 117 4.94 -22.69 -6.23
C ALA A 117 6.19 -23.42 -5.65
N PRO A 118 6.23 -23.78 -4.37
CA PRO A 118 5.13 -23.78 -3.40
C PRO A 118 4.95 -22.45 -2.66
N TYR A 119 5.85 -21.50 -2.85
CA TYR A 119 5.86 -20.21 -2.16
C TYR A 119 5.06 -19.18 -2.98
N PHE A 120 3.74 -19.21 -2.97
CA PHE A 120 2.89 -18.20 -3.60
C PHE A 120 3.07 -16.82 -2.96
N TYR A 121 4.27 -16.28 -3.08
CA TYR A 121 4.61 -14.97 -2.56
C TYR A 121 4.33 -13.90 -3.61
N HIS A 122 3.59 -12.88 -3.24
CA HIS A 122 3.34 -11.71 -4.07
C HIS A 122 4.08 -10.52 -3.48
N ALA A 123 5.07 -10.01 -4.20
CA ALA A 123 5.73 -8.77 -3.85
C ALA A 123 5.05 -7.59 -4.55
N TYR A 124 4.62 -6.62 -3.78
CA TYR A 124 3.96 -5.41 -4.27
C TYR A 124 4.93 -4.24 -4.17
N LEU A 125 5.35 -3.71 -5.31
CA LEU A 125 6.31 -2.61 -5.39
C LEU A 125 5.59 -1.40 -5.98
N ILE A 126 5.58 -0.29 -5.26
CA ILE A 126 4.94 0.94 -5.73
C ILE A 126 5.85 1.65 -6.72
N ILE A 127 5.26 2.12 -7.81
CA ILE A 127 5.94 2.85 -8.87
C ILE A 127 5.56 4.33 -8.76
N PRO A 128 6.51 5.23 -8.48
CA PRO A 128 6.21 6.64 -8.24
C PRO A 128 5.87 7.43 -9.52
N ASN A 129 6.44 7.04 -10.66
CA ASN A 129 6.25 7.74 -11.93
C ASN A 129 6.44 6.82 -13.16
N ASP A 130 6.04 7.32 -14.33
CA ASP A 130 6.10 6.57 -15.59
C ASP A 130 7.55 6.29 -16.07
N GLU A 131 8.52 7.11 -15.72
CA GLU A 131 9.93 6.89 -16.06
C GLU A 131 10.47 5.65 -15.31
N VAL A 132 10.19 5.58 -14.01
CA VAL A 132 10.54 4.40 -13.20
C VAL A 132 9.82 3.17 -13.73
N LYS A 133 8.53 3.31 -14.10
CA LYS A 133 7.75 2.22 -14.71
C LYS A 133 8.41 1.65 -15.96
N LYS A 134 8.78 2.50 -16.91
CA LYS A 134 9.45 2.08 -18.15
C LYS A 134 10.78 1.36 -17.86
N LYS A 135 11.57 1.91 -16.96
CA LYS A 135 12.87 1.34 -16.58
C LYS A 135 12.72 -0.01 -15.87
N VAL A 136 11.81 -0.09 -14.91
CA VAL A 136 11.50 -1.33 -14.19
C VAL A 136 10.95 -2.37 -15.15
N THR A 137 10.00 -2.02 -16.04
CA THR A 137 9.50 -2.94 -17.07
C THR A 137 10.62 -3.51 -17.93
N SER A 138 11.50 -2.65 -18.43
CA SER A 138 12.64 -3.08 -19.27
C SER A 138 13.59 -4.04 -18.55
N LEU A 139 13.82 -3.85 -17.25
CA LEU A 139 14.68 -4.72 -16.45
C LEU A 139 13.97 -6.04 -16.10
N LEU A 140 12.72 -5.98 -15.65
CA LEU A 140 11.97 -7.17 -15.28
C LEU A 140 11.69 -8.08 -16.47
N SER A 141 11.36 -7.53 -17.64
CA SER A 141 11.08 -8.30 -18.87
C SER A 141 12.27 -9.10 -19.39
N LYS A 142 13.50 -8.82 -18.90
CA LYS A 142 14.69 -9.64 -19.21
C LYS A 142 14.69 -10.97 -18.48
N HIS A 143 14.03 -11.06 -17.34
CA HIS A 143 14.07 -12.21 -16.43
C HIS A 143 12.69 -12.84 -16.21
N LEU A 144 11.61 -12.06 -16.31
CA LEU A 144 10.26 -12.46 -15.96
C LEU A 144 9.29 -12.24 -17.13
N MET A 145 8.27 -13.09 -17.21
CA MET A 145 7.19 -12.93 -18.18
C MET A 145 6.27 -11.79 -17.73
N TYR A 146 5.98 -10.86 -18.64
CA TYR A 146 4.97 -9.82 -18.41
C TYR A 146 3.57 -10.38 -18.66
N MET A 147 2.66 -10.20 -17.71
CA MET A 147 1.25 -10.52 -17.87
C MET A 147 0.42 -9.23 -17.90
N GLU A 148 -0.37 -9.06 -18.95
CA GLU A 148 -1.18 -7.84 -19.14
C GLU A 148 -2.33 -7.72 -18.13
N LYS A 149 -2.86 -8.84 -17.67
CA LYS A 149 -3.97 -8.88 -16.70
C LYS A 149 -3.57 -9.64 -15.45
N ALA A 150 -3.84 -9.02 -14.31
CA ALA A 150 -3.80 -9.72 -13.03
C ALA A 150 -4.75 -10.93 -13.06
N PRO A 151 -4.36 -12.12 -12.60
CA PRO A 151 -5.29 -13.22 -12.40
C PRO A 151 -6.40 -12.76 -11.44
N ARG A 152 -7.65 -12.76 -11.91
CA ARG A 152 -8.79 -12.35 -11.09
C ARG A 152 -9.06 -13.42 -10.03
N ASN A 153 -8.69 -13.13 -8.80
CA ASN A 153 -9.01 -13.97 -7.66
C ASN A 153 -10.42 -13.67 -7.14
N PHE A 154 -11.04 -14.67 -6.50
CA PHE A 154 -12.36 -14.52 -5.86
C PHE A 154 -12.36 -13.36 -4.84
N THR A 155 -11.26 -13.15 -4.14
CA THR A 155 -11.04 -12.03 -3.21
C THR A 155 -11.19 -10.66 -3.88
N ASP A 156 -10.77 -10.50 -5.14
CA ASP A 156 -10.92 -9.24 -5.86
C ASP A 156 -12.38 -8.91 -6.14
N LYS A 157 -13.21 -9.93 -6.42
CA LYS A 157 -14.66 -9.75 -6.58
C LYS A 157 -15.34 -9.34 -5.28
N VAL A 158 -14.92 -9.90 -4.15
CA VAL A 158 -15.45 -9.55 -2.83
C VAL A 158 -15.03 -8.12 -2.45
N ILE A 159 -13.78 -7.75 -2.70
CA ILE A 159 -13.27 -6.39 -2.44
C ILE A 159 -13.98 -5.39 -3.35
N GLU A 160 -14.20 -5.70 -4.63
CA GLU A 160 -14.95 -4.85 -5.55
C GLU A 160 -16.42 -4.68 -5.12
N PHE A 161 -17.04 -5.74 -4.62
CA PHE A 161 -18.41 -5.67 -4.07
C PHE A 161 -18.48 -4.84 -2.80
N LEU A 162 -17.53 -5.02 -1.87
CA LEU A 162 -17.45 -4.23 -0.64
C LEU A 162 -17.10 -2.76 -0.91
N SER A 163 -16.26 -2.47 -1.91
CA SER A 163 -15.94 -1.08 -2.27
C SER A 163 -17.12 -0.35 -2.88
N LYS A 164 -18.04 -1.05 -3.55
CA LYS A 164 -19.30 -0.46 -4.04
C LYS A 164 -20.28 -0.13 -2.91
N LEU A 165 -20.19 -0.83 -1.78
CA LEU A 165 -21.01 -0.55 -0.58
C LEU A 165 -20.50 0.67 0.22
N ILE A 166 -19.22 1.04 0.04
CA ILE A 166 -18.63 2.21 0.68
C ILE A 166 -18.49 3.28 -0.40
N PRO A 167 -19.34 4.33 -0.42
CA PRO A 167 -19.25 5.37 -1.43
C PRO A 167 -17.86 6.00 -1.41
N ASP A 168 -17.22 6.01 -2.58
CA ASP A 168 -15.95 6.69 -2.74
C ASP A 168 -16.20 8.21 -2.80
N ASP A 169 -15.42 8.96 -2.03
CA ASP A 169 -15.52 10.41 -1.93
C ASP A 169 -15.33 11.12 -3.29
N GLU A 170 -14.70 10.47 -4.26
CA GLU A 170 -14.52 11.00 -5.61
C GLU A 170 -15.82 11.03 -6.42
N GLU A 171 -16.74 10.07 -6.24
CA GLU A 171 -18.05 10.10 -6.91
C GLU A 171 -18.96 11.21 -6.36
N VAL A 172 -18.87 11.51 -5.07
CA VAL A 172 -19.65 12.58 -4.44
C VAL A 172 -19.18 13.94 -4.93
N VAL A 173 -17.88 14.14 -5.09
CA VAL A 173 -17.31 15.41 -5.60
C VAL A 173 -17.63 15.61 -7.09
N GLN A 174 -17.57 14.55 -7.90
CA GLN A 174 -17.95 14.65 -9.32
C GLN A 174 -19.45 14.92 -9.52
N LYS A 175 -20.32 14.27 -8.74
CA LYS A 175 -21.77 14.56 -8.77
C LYS A 175 -22.10 15.99 -8.33
N GLN A 176 -21.39 16.51 -7.33
CA GLN A 176 -21.59 17.90 -6.90
C GLN A 176 -21.11 18.91 -7.94
N MET A 177 -20.01 18.63 -8.66
CA MET A 177 -19.54 19.47 -9.76
C MET A 177 -20.48 19.46 -10.96
N GLN A 178 -21.09 18.31 -11.29
CA GLN A 178 -22.07 18.21 -12.38
C GLN A 178 -23.44 18.83 -12.04
N ALA A 179 -23.81 18.90 -10.77
CA ALA A 179 -25.06 19.53 -10.33
C ALA A 179 -24.94 21.04 -10.16
N SER A 180 -23.73 21.62 -10.25
CA SER A 180 -23.50 23.06 -10.14
C SER A 180 -23.26 23.75 -11.51
N LEU A 181 -23.37 23.03 -12.62
CA LEU A 181 -23.36 23.50 -14.00
C LEU A 181 -24.76 23.51 -14.59
#